data_bf278348803490784b42e408ed170e20
#
_entry.id   bf278348803490784b42e408ed170e20
#
_cell.length_a   1.000
_cell.length_b   1.000
_cell.length_c   1.000
_cell.angle_alpha   90.00
_cell.angle_beta   90.00
_cell.angle_gamma   90.00
#
_symmetry.space_group_name_H-M   'P 1'
#
loop_
_entity.id
_entity.type
_entity.pdbx_description
1 polymer ?
#
loop_
_entity_poly.entity_id
_entity_poly.type
_entity_poly.pdbx_seq_one_letter_code
_entity_poly.pdbx_strand_id
1 'polypeptide(L)'
;MTGHIVPGGEGRLLVRLVREQVLGLPLLRGEVPGSGFTARRVRRTARALRRHGVTRVLAPEDFPFWGEAAAQGLRPVETGELCRALAAPIALAALEADGVPPRLAAVALRGDRVTRSLREAALELCPVVRQLLVEVPAGGEALRQTLRREFGLPAVEGGPGRPAHLTLCFSPPGGMERGRIADLSGDWPALPEYRFGLAEGALPEDAAALPLLSALWQAGRLTAESIAVTAHFRT
;
A
#
# COMPACT_ATOMS: atom_id res chain seq x y z
N MET A 1 14.12 -12.42 -6.69
CA MET A 1 13.02 -13.38 -6.95
C MET A 1 12.07 -13.33 -5.76
N THR A 2 10.78 -13.22 -6.02
CA THR A 2 9.73 -13.19 -5.00
C THR A 2 9.24 -14.61 -4.72
N GLY A 3 9.05 -14.95 -3.44
CA GLY A 3 8.47 -16.22 -3.02
C GLY A 3 7.00 -16.05 -2.65
N HIS A 4 6.31 -17.18 -2.53
CA HIS A 4 4.94 -17.25 -2.05
C HIS A 4 4.82 -18.40 -1.04
N ILE A 5 4.43 -18.11 0.19
CA ILE A 5 4.26 -19.09 1.25
C ILE A 5 2.78 -19.41 1.39
N VAL A 6 2.42 -20.66 1.17
CA VAL A 6 1.03 -21.12 1.26
C VAL A 6 0.93 -22.40 2.08
N PRO A 7 -0.25 -22.72 2.65
CA PRO A 7 -0.47 -24.02 3.27
C PRO A 7 -0.45 -25.11 2.18
N GLY A 8 0.20 -26.22 2.45
CA GLY A 8 0.20 -27.38 1.60
C GLY A 8 -0.93 -28.33 2.02
N GLY A 9 -1.72 -28.86 1.11
CA GLY A 9 -2.88 -29.72 1.40
C GLY A 9 -2.59 -30.89 2.35
N GLU A 10 -3.63 -31.53 2.84
CA GLU A 10 -3.59 -32.66 3.78
C GLU A 10 -2.70 -33.80 3.28
N GLY A 11 -2.05 -34.50 4.19
CA GLY A 11 -1.20 -35.66 3.91
C GLY A 11 0.24 -35.33 3.46
N ARG A 12 0.58 -34.08 3.22
CA ARG A 12 1.95 -33.70 2.84
C ARG A 12 2.87 -33.57 4.05
N LEU A 13 3.98 -34.30 4.02
CA LEU A 13 4.99 -34.31 5.07
C LEU A 13 6.24 -33.47 4.73
N LEU A 14 6.46 -33.19 3.45
CA LEU A 14 7.66 -32.51 2.95
C LEU A 14 7.32 -31.13 2.38
N VAL A 15 8.28 -30.20 2.50
CA VAL A 15 8.24 -28.92 1.81
C VAL A 15 8.32 -29.17 0.30
N ARG A 16 7.41 -28.58 -0.44
CA ARG A 16 7.42 -28.57 -1.89
C ARG A 16 7.67 -27.15 -2.39
N LEU A 17 8.59 -27.02 -3.33
CA LEU A 17 8.84 -25.77 -4.05
C LEU A 17 8.34 -25.92 -5.48
N VAL A 18 7.52 -25.00 -5.94
CA VAL A 18 6.95 -25.00 -7.29
C VAL A 18 7.17 -23.63 -7.91
N ARG A 19 7.65 -23.60 -9.15
CA ARG A 19 7.64 -22.35 -9.92
C ARG A 19 6.24 -22.13 -10.46
N GLU A 20 5.70 -20.97 -10.20
CA GLU A 20 4.39 -20.56 -10.69
C GLU A 20 4.44 -19.15 -11.31
N GLN A 21 3.41 -18.81 -12.05
CA GLN A 21 3.20 -17.45 -12.55
C GLN A 21 1.82 -16.97 -12.09
N VAL A 22 1.81 -15.80 -11.43
CA VAL A 22 0.58 -15.13 -11.02
C VAL A 22 0.50 -13.81 -11.79
N LEU A 23 -0.47 -13.67 -12.67
CA LEU A 23 -0.65 -12.51 -13.55
C LEU A 23 0.66 -12.09 -14.26
N GLY A 24 1.42 -13.10 -14.73
CA GLY A 24 2.71 -12.88 -15.40
C GLY A 24 3.90 -12.61 -14.48
N LEU A 25 3.70 -12.55 -13.15
CA LEU A 25 4.78 -12.44 -12.17
C LEU A 25 5.33 -13.84 -11.85
N PRO A 26 6.61 -14.11 -12.13
CA PRO A 26 7.22 -15.38 -11.75
C PRO A 26 7.47 -15.43 -10.24
N LEU A 27 6.95 -16.46 -9.60
CA LEU A 27 7.06 -16.73 -8.17
C LEU A 27 7.67 -18.10 -7.89
N LEU A 28 8.32 -18.24 -6.75
CA LEU A 28 8.66 -19.53 -6.19
C LEU A 28 7.71 -19.82 -5.02
N ARG A 29 6.70 -20.67 -5.28
CA ARG A 29 5.73 -21.11 -4.29
C ARG A 29 6.36 -22.14 -3.36
N GLY A 30 6.30 -21.86 -2.05
CA GLY A 30 6.71 -22.76 -0.98
C GLY A 30 5.50 -23.29 -0.24
N GLU A 31 5.13 -24.54 -0.47
CA GLU A 31 4.03 -25.20 0.22
C GLU A 31 4.48 -25.67 1.61
N VAL A 32 3.87 -25.12 2.65
CA VAL A 32 4.10 -25.54 4.04
C VAL A 32 3.42 -26.89 4.27
N PRO A 33 4.14 -27.93 4.76
CA PRO A 33 3.53 -29.25 4.97
C PRO A 33 2.29 -29.21 5.87
N GLY A 34 1.22 -29.93 5.47
CA GLY A 34 -0.06 -30.00 6.20
C GLY A 34 -1.06 -28.90 5.86
N SER A 35 -2.25 -28.98 6.44
CA SER A 35 -3.37 -28.09 6.16
C SER A 35 -3.28 -26.69 6.81
N GLY A 36 -2.20 -26.43 7.57
CA GLY A 36 -2.05 -25.16 8.26
C GLY A 36 -0.60 -24.81 8.57
N PHE A 37 -0.41 -23.57 9.03
CA PHE A 37 0.90 -23.06 9.40
C PHE A 37 1.27 -23.50 10.82
N THR A 38 2.55 -23.87 11.01
CA THR A 38 3.19 -24.01 12.34
C THR A 38 4.59 -23.41 12.26
N ALA A 39 5.09 -22.85 13.35
CA ALA A 39 6.39 -22.20 13.42
C ALA A 39 7.54 -23.06 12.83
N ARG A 40 7.59 -24.35 13.21
CA ARG A 40 8.62 -25.29 12.74
C ARG A 40 8.53 -25.53 11.22
N ARG A 41 7.33 -25.70 10.69
CA ARG A 41 7.11 -25.98 9.27
C ARG A 41 7.38 -24.75 8.43
N VAL A 42 6.92 -23.57 8.89
CA VAL A 42 7.21 -22.28 8.24
C VAL A 42 8.72 -22.02 8.20
N ARG A 43 9.45 -22.19 9.30
CA ARG A 43 10.92 -22.04 9.30
C ARG A 43 11.58 -22.96 8.27
N ARG A 44 11.10 -24.20 8.12
CA ARG A 44 11.65 -25.16 7.15
C ARG A 44 11.40 -24.69 5.71
N THR A 45 10.17 -24.24 5.42
CA THR A 45 9.80 -23.72 4.09
C THR A 45 10.54 -22.43 3.77
N ALA A 46 10.62 -21.49 4.72
CA ALA A 46 11.36 -20.25 4.58
C ALA A 46 12.85 -20.49 4.28
N ARG A 47 13.48 -21.43 4.99
CA ARG A 47 14.88 -21.84 4.71
C ARG A 47 15.04 -22.42 3.32
N ALA A 48 14.08 -23.23 2.85
CA ALA A 48 14.11 -23.78 1.50
C ALA A 48 13.99 -22.67 0.44
N LEU A 49 13.07 -21.73 0.59
CA LEU A 49 12.94 -20.57 -0.28
C LEU A 49 14.22 -19.71 -0.28
N ARG A 50 14.79 -19.46 0.90
CA ARG A 50 16.02 -18.66 1.03
C ARG A 50 17.20 -19.26 0.28
N ARG A 51 17.36 -20.61 0.28
CA ARG A 51 18.40 -21.32 -0.48
C ARG A 51 18.27 -21.12 -1.99
N HIS A 52 17.09 -20.79 -2.50
CA HIS A 52 16.84 -20.45 -3.89
C HIS A 52 16.91 -18.94 -4.19
N GLY A 53 17.50 -18.15 -3.26
CA GLY A 53 17.72 -16.72 -3.46
C GLY A 53 16.48 -15.85 -3.24
N VAL A 54 15.41 -16.40 -2.67
CA VAL A 54 14.22 -15.61 -2.29
C VAL A 54 14.57 -14.74 -1.08
N THR A 55 14.18 -13.47 -1.13
CA THR A 55 14.34 -12.49 -0.03
C THR A 55 13.04 -11.85 0.38
N ARG A 56 12.08 -11.74 -0.55
CA ARG A 56 10.74 -11.18 -0.32
C ARG A 56 9.71 -12.25 -0.58
N VAL A 57 8.67 -12.28 0.26
CA VAL A 57 7.61 -13.30 0.14
C VAL A 57 6.23 -12.68 0.26
N LEU A 58 5.31 -13.29 -0.49
CA LEU A 58 3.87 -13.16 -0.34
C LEU A 58 3.38 -14.23 0.61
N ALA A 59 2.33 -13.94 1.35
CA ALA A 59 1.65 -14.89 2.22
C ALA A 59 0.16 -14.49 2.31
N PRO A 60 -0.73 -15.35 2.82
CA PRO A 60 -2.11 -14.97 3.14
C PRO A 60 -2.19 -13.79 4.11
N GLU A 61 -3.34 -13.10 4.12
CA GLU A 61 -3.56 -11.88 4.92
C GLU A 61 -3.24 -12.06 6.40
N ASP A 62 -3.67 -13.18 6.99
CA ASP A 62 -3.52 -13.50 8.42
C ASP A 62 -2.32 -14.37 8.71
N PHE A 63 -1.27 -14.29 7.92
CA PHE A 63 -0.08 -15.08 8.15
C PHE A 63 0.63 -14.68 9.45
N PRO A 64 0.60 -15.52 10.53
CA PRO A 64 1.06 -15.12 11.86
C PRO A 64 2.55 -15.37 12.10
N PHE A 65 3.28 -15.96 11.15
CA PHE A 65 4.63 -16.47 11.37
C PHE A 65 5.71 -15.62 10.69
N TRP A 66 5.50 -14.29 10.64
CA TRP A 66 6.51 -13.38 10.07
C TRP A 66 7.84 -13.40 10.79
N GLY A 67 7.83 -13.60 12.14
CA GLY A 67 9.06 -13.74 12.93
C GLY A 67 9.91 -14.94 12.51
N GLU A 68 9.26 -16.09 12.23
CA GLU A 68 9.92 -17.29 11.75
C GLU A 68 10.48 -17.14 10.33
N ALA A 69 9.77 -16.45 9.47
CA ALA A 69 10.22 -16.13 8.13
C ALA A 69 11.42 -15.16 8.17
N ALA A 70 11.34 -14.11 8.98
CA ALA A 70 12.40 -13.12 9.18
C ALA A 70 13.68 -13.74 9.74
N ALA A 71 13.58 -14.70 10.68
CA ALA A 71 14.70 -15.45 11.21
C ALA A 71 15.45 -16.28 10.15
N GLN A 72 14.86 -16.53 8.99
CA GLN A 72 15.48 -17.17 7.83
C GLN A 72 15.88 -16.15 6.73
N GLY A 73 15.80 -14.83 7.00
CA GLY A 73 16.16 -13.76 6.07
C GLY A 73 15.12 -13.50 5.00
N LEU A 74 13.86 -13.87 5.23
CA LEU A 74 12.74 -13.49 4.38
C LEU A 74 12.00 -12.28 4.96
N ARG A 75 11.52 -11.38 4.11
CA ARG A 75 10.71 -10.22 4.48
C ARG A 75 9.41 -10.21 3.68
N PRO A 76 8.34 -9.62 4.21
CA PRO A 76 7.15 -9.33 3.39
C PRO A 76 7.52 -8.45 2.20
N VAL A 77 6.74 -8.51 1.13
CA VAL A 77 6.85 -7.54 0.03
C VAL A 77 6.52 -6.16 0.57
N GLU A 78 7.36 -5.19 0.27
CA GLU A 78 7.17 -3.79 0.66
C GLU A 78 6.03 -3.16 -0.15
N THR A 79 5.12 -2.46 0.54
CA THR A 79 3.91 -1.89 -0.06
C THR A 79 3.91 -0.37 -0.08
N GLY A 80 4.83 0.27 0.64
CA GLY A 80 4.84 1.71 0.84
C GLY A 80 4.94 2.53 -0.45
N GLU A 81 5.76 2.10 -1.42
CA GLU A 81 5.87 2.82 -2.69
C GLU A 81 4.56 2.77 -3.47
N LEU A 82 3.90 1.61 -3.51
CA LEU A 82 2.59 1.49 -4.16
C LEU A 82 1.53 2.32 -3.43
N CYS A 83 1.47 2.27 -2.10
CA CYS A 83 0.53 3.09 -1.32
C CYS A 83 0.71 4.58 -1.60
N ARG A 84 1.95 5.04 -1.71
CA ARG A 84 2.24 6.44 -2.08
C ARG A 84 1.86 6.77 -3.52
N ALA A 85 2.02 5.83 -4.45
CA ALA A 85 1.56 6.01 -5.82
C ALA A 85 0.03 6.00 -5.94
N LEU A 86 -0.67 5.33 -5.01
CA LEU A 86 -2.13 5.30 -4.92
C LEU A 86 -2.70 6.37 -3.97
N ALA A 87 -1.94 7.39 -3.60
CA ALA A 87 -2.37 8.38 -2.62
C ALA A 87 -3.67 9.11 -3.02
N ALA A 88 -3.83 9.49 -4.28
CA ALA A 88 -5.06 10.12 -4.76
C ALA A 88 -6.26 9.15 -4.78
N PRO A 89 -6.18 7.92 -5.33
CA PRO A 89 -7.21 6.90 -5.16
C PRO A 89 -7.59 6.62 -3.71
N ILE A 90 -6.61 6.52 -2.80
CA ILE A 90 -6.84 6.33 -1.36
C ILE A 90 -7.65 7.50 -0.78
N ALA A 91 -7.30 8.74 -1.15
CA ALA A 91 -8.03 9.92 -0.69
C ALA A 91 -9.48 9.92 -1.19
N LEU A 92 -9.69 9.63 -2.47
CA LEU A 92 -11.03 9.62 -3.07
C LEU A 92 -11.90 8.51 -2.46
N ALA A 93 -11.34 7.32 -2.24
CA ALA A 93 -12.04 6.21 -1.57
C ALA A 93 -12.45 6.58 -0.13
N ALA A 94 -11.58 7.29 0.61
CA ALA A 94 -11.91 7.76 1.95
C ALA A 94 -13.04 8.76 1.96
N LEU A 95 -13.00 9.74 1.06
CA LEU A 95 -14.06 10.75 0.94
C LEU A 95 -15.40 10.13 0.53
N GLU A 96 -15.39 9.17 -0.37
CA GLU A 96 -16.59 8.42 -0.78
C GLU A 96 -17.18 7.64 0.41
N ALA A 97 -16.36 6.94 1.17
CA ALA A 97 -16.81 6.17 2.35
C ALA A 97 -17.36 7.07 3.47
N ASP A 98 -16.89 8.31 3.58
CA ASP A 98 -17.42 9.33 4.51
C ASP A 98 -18.61 10.11 3.91
N GLY A 99 -19.04 9.80 2.68
CA GLY A 99 -20.13 10.51 2.00
C GLY A 99 -19.81 11.98 1.66
N VAL A 100 -18.53 12.33 1.58
CA VAL A 100 -18.07 13.71 1.30
C VAL A 100 -17.76 13.85 -0.19
N PRO A 101 -18.57 14.61 -0.95
CA PRO A 101 -18.25 14.86 -2.35
C PRO A 101 -16.88 15.54 -2.50
N PRO A 102 -16.01 15.09 -3.43
CA PRO A 102 -14.67 15.66 -3.60
C PRO A 102 -14.67 17.19 -3.79
N ARG A 103 -15.65 17.72 -4.52
CA ARG A 103 -15.81 19.17 -4.75
C ARG A 103 -16.12 19.99 -3.49
N LEU A 104 -16.48 19.34 -2.39
CA LEU A 104 -16.71 19.96 -1.08
C LEU A 104 -15.60 19.63 -0.08
N ALA A 105 -14.69 18.72 -0.44
CA ALA A 105 -13.67 18.20 0.43
C ALA A 105 -12.45 19.13 0.54
N ALA A 106 -11.85 19.11 1.73
CA ALA A 106 -10.50 19.61 1.97
C ALA A 106 -9.59 18.41 2.30
N VAL A 107 -8.51 18.25 1.54
CA VAL A 107 -7.51 17.19 1.73
C VAL A 107 -6.18 17.83 2.07
N ALA A 108 -5.52 17.31 3.13
CA ALA A 108 -4.18 17.74 3.50
C ALA A 108 -3.13 16.74 3.04
N LEU A 109 -2.05 17.23 2.44
CA LEU A 109 -0.84 16.48 2.11
C LEU A 109 0.25 16.89 3.09
N ARG A 110 0.75 15.94 3.86
CA ARG A 110 1.76 16.17 4.88
C ARG A 110 3.01 15.35 4.60
N GLY A 111 4.17 15.98 4.76
CA GLY A 111 5.46 15.34 4.60
C GLY A 111 6.60 16.28 4.96
N ASP A 112 7.81 15.76 5.17
CA ASP A 112 8.99 16.56 5.51
C ASP A 112 9.50 17.35 4.32
N ARG A 113 9.36 16.77 3.12
CA ARG A 113 9.78 17.35 1.85
C ARG A 113 8.87 16.93 0.71
N VAL A 114 8.85 17.70 -0.37
CA VAL A 114 8.15 17.32 -1.59
C VAL A 114 8.89 16.16 -2.25
N THR A 115 8.28 14.97 -2.21
CA THR A 115 8.72 13.79 -2.96
C THR A 115 7.99 13.73 -4.29
N ARG A 116 8.44 12.83 -5.19
CA ARG A 116 7.78 12.60 -6.47
C ARG A 116 6.32 12.16 -6.26
N SER A 117 6.09 11.17 -5.42
CA SER A 117 4.74 10.65 -5.16
C SER A 117 3.82 11.68 -4.48
N LEU A 118 4.33 12.50 -3.56
CA LEU A 118 3.55 13.60 -2.97
C LEU A 118 3.16 14.63 -4.03
N ARG A 119 4.08 14.97 -4.95
CA ARG A 119 3.80 15.88 -6.05
C ARG A 119 2.76 15.31 -7.03
N GLU A 120 2.89 14.04 -7.40
CA GLU A 120 1.94 13.34 -8.26
C GLU A 120 0.54 13.34 -7.62
N ALA A 121 0.42 12.95 -6.35
CA ALA A 121 -0.83 13.02 -5.59
C ALA A 121 -1.42 14.45 -5.55
N ALA A 122 -0.58 15.47 -5.39
CA ALA A 122 -1.04 16.86 -5.40
C ALA A 122 -1.59 17.28 -6.75
N LEU A 123 -0.95 16.87 -7.85
CA LEU A 123 -1.41 17.16 -9.22
C LEU A 123 -2.73 16.46 -9.54
N GLU A 124 -2.92 15.23 -9.08
CA GLU A 124 -4.16 14.47 -9.29
C GLU A 124 -5.31 14.99 -8.43
N LEU A 125 -5.07 15.35 -7.17
CA LEU A 125 -6.11 15.80 -6.25
C LEU A 125 -6.52 17.27 -6.46
N CYS A 126 -5.59 18.14 -6.85
CA CYS A 126 -5.84 19.57 -6.97
C CYS A 126 -7.04 19.93 -7.83
N PRO A 127 -7.24 19.34 -9.03
CA PRO A 127 -8.38 19.66 -9.89
C PRO A 127 -9.72 19.05 -9.40
N VAL A 128 -9.69 18.12 -8.45
CA VAL A 128 -10.85 17.31 -8.06
C VAL A 128 -11.45 17.76 -6.73
N VAL A 129 -10.60 18.18 -5.76
CA VAL A 129 -11.04 18.57 -4.43
C VAL A 129 -11.28 20.08 -4.35
N ARG A 130 -12.15 20.50 -3.40
CA ARG A 130 -12.41 21.93 -3.15
C ARG A 130 -11.15 22.66 -2.69
N GLN A 131 -10.35 22.02 -1.83
CA GLN A 131 -9.18 22.63 -1.23
C GLN A 131 -8.09 21.59 -0.99
N LEU A 132 -6.89 21.90 -1.42
CA LEU A 132 -5.70 21.11 -1.14
C LEU A 132 -4.80 21.89 -0.17
N LEU A 133 -4.57 21.31 1.02
CA LEU A 133 -3.69 21.85 2.04
C LEU A 133 -2.31 21.19 1.90
N VAL A 134 -1.27 21.96 1.67
CA VAL A 134 0.11 21.44 1.51
C VAL A 134 0.90 21.79 2.77
N GLU A 135 1.15 20.80 3.61
CA GLU A 135 1.87 20.89 4.89
C GLU A 135 3.26 20.25 4.74
N VAL A 136 4.10 20.87 3.92
CA VAL A 136 5.43 20.36 3.59
C VAL A 136 6.45 21.49 3.73
N PRO A 137 7.30 21.45 4.77
CA PRO A 137 8.28 22.51 5.00
C PRO A 137 9.27 22.67 3.85
N ALA A 138 9.86 21.55 3.37
CA ALA A 138 10.84 21.59 2.30
C ALA A 138 10.19 21.48 0.93
N GLY A 139 10.11 22.59 0.20
CA GLY A 139 9.59 22.66 -1.17
C GLY A 139 8.07 22.86 -1.31
N GLY A 140 7.33 22.89 -0.20
CA GLY A 140 5.87 23.04 -0.21
C GLY A 140 5.40 24.34 -0.86
N GLU A 141 6.10 25.46 -0.64
CA GLU A 141 5.77 26.74 -1.29
C GLU A 141 5.89 26.66 -2.81
N ALA A 142 7.01 26.10 -3.31
CA ALA A 142 7.20 25.91 -4.75
C ALA A 142 6.12 25.02 -5.37
N LEU A 143 5.71 23.96 -4.65
CA LEU A 143 4.61 23.10 -5.08
C LEU A 143 3.29 23.88 -5.12
N ARG A 144 2.94 24.65 -4.10
CA ARG A 144 1.72 25.49 -4.08
C ARG A 144 1.70 26.49 -5.24
N GLN A 145 2.84 27.11 -5.53
CA GLN A 145 2.95 28.04 -6.68
C GLN A 145 2.75 27.34 -8.01
N THR A 146 3.30 26.13 -8.17
CA THR A 146 3.10 25.30 -9.36
C THR A 146 1.63 24.96 -9.54
N LEU A 147 0.97 24.43 -8.50
CA LEU A 147 -0.46 24.07 -8.54
C LEU A 147 -1.36 25.27 -8.84
N ARG A 148 -1.05 26.44 -8.25
CA ARG A 148 -1.78 27.68 -8.53
C ARG A 148 -1.65 28.12 -9.98
N ARG A 149 -0.45 27.96 -10.56
CA ARG A 149 -0.18 28.33 -11.96
C ARG A 149 -0.86 27.37 -12.93
N GLU A 150 -0.86 26.07 -12.65
CA GLU A 150 -1.40 25.05 -13.53
C GLU A 150 -2.92 24.95 -13.46
N PHE A 151 -3.51 25.08 -12.29
CA PHE A 151 -4.95 24.85 -12.06
C PHE A 151 -5.75 26.09 -11.69
N GLY A 152 -5.09 27.23 -11.43
CA GLY A 152 -5.78 28.45 -10.97
C GLY A 152 -6.44 28.35 -9.59
N LEU A 153 -6.29 27.22 -8.91
CA LEU A 153 -6.92 26.91 -7.64
C LEU A 153 -5.99 27.24 -6.45
N PRO A 154 -6.53 27.67 -5.30
CA PRO A 154 -5.71 27.93 -4.14
C PRO A 154 -5.28 26.59 -3.47
N ALA A 155 -4.12 26.07 -3.88
CA ALA A 155 -3.37 25.23 -2.98
C ALA A 155 -2.88 26.12 -1.84
N VAL A 156 -3.33 25.85 -0.62
CA VAL A 156 -3.10 26.74 0.53
C VAL A 156 -2.11 26.10 1.49
N GLU A 157 -1.38 26.91 2.22
CA GLU A 157 -0.61 26.41 3.33
C GLU A 157 -1.57 25.85 4.40
N GLY A 158 -1.34 24.62 4.83
CA GLY A 158 -2.01 24.05 5.98
C GLY A 158 -1.54 24.76 7.25
N GLY A 159 -2.39 24.83 8.25
CA GLY A 159 -2.03 25.45 9.50
C GLY A 159 -3.10 25.22 10.59
N PRO A 160 -2.79 25.50 11.86
CA PRO A 160 -3.74 25.36 12.95
C PRO A 160 -5.05 26.12 12.62
N GLY A 161 -6.20 25.43 12.77
CA GLY A 161 -7.51 26.03 12.53
C GLY A 161 -8.09 25.85 11.11
N ARG A 162 -7.36 25.25 10.15
CA ARG A 162 -7.95 24.89 8.86
C ARG A 162 -8.43 23.45 8.89
N PRO A 163 -9.74 23.18 8.80
CA PRO A 163 -10.25 21.81 8.81
C PRO A 163 -9.84 21.06 7.55
N ALA A 164 -9.48 19.79 7.70
CA ALA A 164 -9.34 18.84 6.63
C ALA A 164 -10.28 17.66 6.89
N HIS A 165 -10.86 17.09 5.83
CA HIS A 165 -11.62 15.85 5.92
C HIS A 165 -10.68 14.65 6.01
N LEU A 166 -9.56 14.73 5.30
CA LEU A 166 -8.54 13.70 5.26
C LEU A 166 -7.14 14.33 5.25
N THR A 167 -6.21 13.71 5.96
CA THR A 167 -4.77 13.99 5.87
C THR A 167 -4.04 12.76 5.34
N LEU A 168 -3.33 12.92 4.23
CA LEU A 168 -2.39 11.93 3.68
C LEU A 168 -0.99 12.21 4.22
N CYS A 169 -0.43 11.28 4.99
CA CYS A 169 0.89 11.42 5.59
C CYS A 169 1.94 10.67 4.78
N PHE A 170 2.87 11.40 4.15
CA PHE A 170 4.03 10.84 3.43
C PHE A 170 5.28 10.72 4.31
N SER A 171 5.23 11.26 5.52
CA SER A 171 6.15 11.04 6.64
C SER A 171 5.35 10.65 7.87
N PRO A 172 5.99 10.05 8.91
CA PRO A 172 5.27 9.60 10.10
C PRO A 172 4.39 10.70 10.70
N PRO A 173 3.16 10.36 11.12
CA PRO A 173 2.24 11.34 11.74
C PRO A 173 2.86 11.98 12.99
N GLY A 174 2.69 13.28 13.16
CA GLY A 174 3.25 14.06 14.27
C GLY A 174 2.22 14.47 15.33
N GLY A 175 0.99 13.94 15.26
CA GLY A 175 -0.08 14.22 16.25
C GLY A 175 -0.82 15.55 16.07
N MET A 176 -0.57 16.25 14.96
CA MET A 176 -1.29 17.50 14.62
C MET A 176 -2.15 17.34 13.35
N GLU A 177 -2.36 16.11 12.94
CA GLU A 177 -3.19 15.75 11.78
C GLU A 177 -4.67 16.04 12.08
N ARG A 178 -5.43 16.32 11.01
CA ARG A 178 -6.83 16.71 11.10
C ARG A 178 -7.67 15.82 10.20
N GLY A 179 -8.90 15.62 10.64
CA GLY A 179 -9.81 14.71 9.97
C GLY A 179 -9.33 13.27 10.06
N ARG A 180 -9.69 12.50 9.07
CA ARG A 180 -9.21 11.13 8.93
C ARG A 180 -7.74 11.11 8.50
N ILE A 181 -6.99 10.12 8.95
CA ILE A 181 -5.56 10.00 8.64
C ILE A 181 -5.35 8.75 7.78
N ALA A 182 -4.67 8.92 6.66
CA ALA A 182 -4.09 7.82 5.91
C ALA A 182 -2.56 7.94 5.98
N ASP A 183 -1.94 7.08 6.78
CA ASP A 183 -0.49 7.06 6.94
C ASP A 183 0.14 6.21 5.82
N LEU A 184 0.80 6.88 4.87
CA LEU A 184 1.50 6.28 3.73
C LEU A 184 3.01 6.20 3.97
N SER A 185 3.47 6.49 5.18
CA SER A 185 4.87 6.48 5.54
C SER A 185 5.41 5.05 5.70
N GLY A 186 6.73 4.91 5.61
CA GLY A 186 7.38 3.61 5.79
C GLY A 186 7.22 2.64 4.61
N ASP A 187 7.70 1.42 4.84
CA ASP A 187 7.72 0.35 3.81
C ASP A 187 6.45 -0.51 3.85
N TRP A 188 5.74 -0.53 4.96
CA TRP A 188 4.51 -1.31 5.20
C TRP A 188 3.43 -0.44 5.87
N PRO A 189 2.79 0.50 5.13
CA PRO A 189 1.70 1.30 5.66
C PRO A 189 0.54 0.43 6.17
N ALA A 190 0.06 0.73 7.37
CA ALA A 190 -1.12 0.06 7.93
C ALA A 190 -2.38 0.81 7.48
N LEU A 191 -3.11 0.22 6.55
CA LEU A 191 -4.34 0.77 5.97
C LEU A 191 -5.51 -0.22 6.13
N PRO A 192 -5.88 -0.60 7.37
CA PRO A 192 -6.83 -1.69 7.63
C PRO A 192 -8.24 -1.40 7.12
N GLU A 193 -8.60 -0.13 7.01
CA GLU A 193 -9.90 0.31 6.52
C GLU A 193 -10.00 0.31 4.99
N TYR A 194 -8.88 0.14 4.29
CA TYR A 194 -8.84 0.16 2.84
C TYR A 194 -8.79 -1.26 2.27
N ARG A 195 -9.41 -1.43 1.12
CA ARG A 195 -9.33 -2.65 0.33
C ARG A 195 -8.75 -2.32 -1.04
N PHE A 196 -7.85 -3.18 -1.47
CA PHE A 196 -7.14 -3.04 -2.73
C PHE A 196 -7.46 -4.24 -3.61
N GLY A 197 -7.73 -3.99 -4.87
CA GLY A 197 -8.06 -5.01 -5.85
C GLY A 197 -7.65 -4.59 -7.24
N LEU A 198 -7.91 -5.44 -8.23
CA LEU A 198 -7.83 -5.03 -9.62
C LEU A 198 -9.09 -4.25 -10.00
N ALA A 199 -8.94 -3.24 -10.87
CA ALA A 199 -10.09 -2.56 -11.46
C ALA A 199 -10.94 -3.54 -12.30
N GLU A 200 -10.27 -4.49 -12.95
CA GLU A 200 -10.91 -5.57 -13.70
C GLU A 200 -10.27 -6.91 -13.34
N GLY A 201 -11.10 -7.92 -13.03
CA GLY A 201 -10.65 -9.26 -12.67
C GLY A 201 -10.58 -9.51 -11.17
N ALA A 202 -9.98 -10.63 -10.79
CA ALA A 202 -9.85 -11.07 -9.40
C ALA A 202 -8.40 -11.44 -9.07
N LEU A 203 -8.02 -11.19 -7.82
CA LEU A 203 -6.74 -11.65 -7.26
C LEU A 203 -6.90 -13.07 -6.68
N PRO A 204 -5.82 -13.87 -6.66
CA PRO A 204 -5.80 -15.13 -5.94
C PRO A 204 -6.05 -14.92 -4.44
N GLU A 205 -6.84 -15.81 -3.83
CA GLU A 205 -7.19 -15.72 -2.41
C GLU A 205 -6.07 -16.19 -1.46
N ASP A 206 -5.07 -16.89 -1.98
CA ASP A 206 -3.97 -17.46 -1.19
C ASP A 206 -2.80 -16.47 -0.94
N ALA A 207 -2.94 -15.22 -1.41
CA ALA A 207 -2.00 -14.13 -1.14
C ALA A 207 -2.73 -12.87 -0.70
N ALA A 208 -2.15 -12.15 0.27
CA ALA A 208 -2.64 -10.83 0.66
C ALA A 208 -2.64 -9.87 -0.55
N ALA A 209 -3.76 -9.17 -0.75
CA ALA A 209 -4.01 -8.38 -1.96
C ALA A 209 -2.97 -7.27 -2.16
N LEU A 210 -2.77 -6.41 -1.16
CA LEU A 210 -1.88 -5.26 -1.28
C LEU A 210 -0.40 -5.65 -1.54
N PRO A 211 0.20 -6.63 -0.84
CA PRO A 211 1.54 -7.13 -1.17
C PRO A 211 1.65 -7.73 -2.57
N LEU A 212 0.63 -8.48 -3.03
CA LEU A 212 0.62 -9.04 -4.38
C LEU A 212 0.56 -7.94 -5.45
N LEU A 213 -0.33 -6.97 -5.29
CA LEU A 213 -0.43 -5.81 -6.18
C LEU A 213 0.89 -5.03 -6.22
N SER A 214 1.54 -4.85 -5.06
CA SER A 214 2.84 -4.19 -4.99
C SER A 214 3.92 -4.95 -5.76
N ALA A 215 3.97 -6.28 -5.62
CA ALA A 215 4.92 -7.11 -6.36
C ALA A 215 4.68 -7.04 -7.89
N LEU A 216 3.41 -7.06 -8.32
CA LEU A 216 3.02 -6.93 -9.74
C LEU A 216 3.38 -5.55 -10.29
N TRP A 217 3.09 -4.48 -9.55
CA TRP A 217 3.41 -3.11 -9.93
C TRP A 217 4.92 -2.88 -10.02
N GLN A 218 5.70 -3.32 -9.01
CA GLN A 218 7.17 -3.25 -9.03
C GLN A 218 7.80 -4.03 -10.20
N ALA A 219 7.15 -5.10 -10.64
CA ALA A 219 7.56 -5.87 -11.80
C ALA A 219 7.08 -5.29 -13.14
N GLY A 220 6.39 -4.15 -13.16
CA GLY A 220 5.82 -3.53 -14.35
C GLY A 220 4.71 -4.34 -15.02
N ARG A 221 4.00 -5.19 -14.25
CA ARG A 221 2.88 -6.01 -14.73
C ARG A 221 1.54 -5.30 -14.59
N LEU A 222 1.48 -4.29 -13.72
CA LEU A 222 0.31 -3.44 -13.49
C LEU A 222 0.75 -1.97 -13.45
N THR A 223 -0.18 -1.09 -13.82
CA THR A 223 -0.07 0.36 -13.55
C THR A 223 -0.93 0.71 -12.32
N ALA A 224 -0.71 1.88 -11.74
CA ALA A 224 -1.53 2.36 -10.62
C ALA A 224 -3.03 2.47 -11.00
N GLU A 225 -3.31 2.85 -12.25
CA GLU A 225 -4.68 2.99 -12.80
C GLU A 225 -5.43 1.65 -12.89
N SER A 226 -4.70 0.52 -12.95
CA SER A 226 -5.28 -0.82 -12.95
C SER A 226 -5.70 -1.30 -11.56
N ILE A 227 -5.47 -0.50 -10.51
CA ILE A 227 -5.72 -0.86 -9.12
C ILE A 227 -6.91 -0.07 -8.59
N ALA A 228 -7.94 -0.81 -8.15
CA ALA A 228 -9.09 -0.25 -7.46
C ALA A 228 -8.81 -0.13 -5.96
N VAL A 229 -9.22 0.99 -5.38
CA VAL A 229 -9.15 1.24 -3.93
C VAL A 229 -10.55 1.54 -3.42
N THR A 230 -10.97 0.87 -2.37
CA THR A 230 -12.21 1.18 -1.64
C THR A 230 -11.90 1.35 -0.16
N ALA A 231 -12.71 2.09 0.56
CA ALA A 231 -12.56 2.28 2.00
C ALA A 231 -13.86 1.94 2.73
N HIS A 232 -13.73 1.34 3.92
CA HIS A 232 -14.86 0.97 4.78
C HIS A 232 -14.51 1.34 6.21
N PHE A 233 -15.09 2.42 6.70
CA PHE A 233 -14.90 2.85 8.07
C PHE A 233 -16.02 2.31 8.95
N ARG A 234 -15.64 1.72 10.08
CA ARG A 234 -16.64 1.35 11.09
C ARG A 234 -17.16 2.65 11.73
N THR A 235 -18.45 2.86 11.64
CA THR A 235 -19.19 3.89 12.39
C THR A 235 -19.20 3.57 13.89
#